data_9e677e497c363fabd65cca4dd48953be
#
_entry.id   9e677e497c363fabd65cca4dd48953be
#
_cell.length_a   1.000
_cell.length_b   1.000
_cell.length_c   1.000
_cell.angle_alpha   90.00
_cell.angle_beta   90.00
_cell.angle_gamma   90.00
#
_symmetry.space_group_name_H-M   'P 1'
#
loop_
_entity.id
_entity.type
_entity.pdbx_description
1 polymer ?
#
loop_
_entity_poly.entity_id
_entity_poly.type
_entity_poly.pdbx_seq_one_letter_code
_entity_poly.pdbx_strand_id
1 'polypeptide(L)'
;ANNAALMAQIADMQAQLDACNRRPPVVEKVVKDLNNIRYVFFNCGSANIQANQQPNIAMVADQLKENSQATATVKGYASKDGSLAFNQKLAERRAEAVKKELVKRYGIAANRVEATGMGIGDLFDENSWNRVSVVTVNE
;
A
#
# COMPACT_ATOMS: atom_id res chain seq x y z
N ALA A 1 -18.44 -17.01 -47.77
CA ALA A 1 -18.91 -15.74 -47.18
C ALA A 1 -18.77 -15.71 -45.67
N ASN A 2 -19.07 -16.81 -44.97
CA ASN A 2 -18.96 -16.86 -43.49
C ASN A 2 -17.52 -16.88 -42.99
N ASN A 3 -16.58 -17.42 -43.77
CA ASN A 3 -15.17 -17.49 -43.38
C ASN A 3 -14.51 -16.11 -43.40
N ALA A 4 -14.87 -15.24 -44.32
CA ALA A 4 -14.33 -13.89 -44.41
C ALA A 4 -14.80 -13.03 -43.23
N ALA A 5 -16.07 -13.18 -42.84
CA ALA A 5 -16.61 -12.47 -41.68
C ALA A 5 -15.99 -12.95 -40.35
N LEU A 6 -15.78 -14.26 -40.19
CA LEU A 6 -15.11 -14.85 -39.04
C LEU A 6 -13.64 -14.44 -38.96
N MET A 7 -12.93 -14.39 -40.09
CA MET A 7 -11.55 -13.94 -40.14
C MET A 7 -11.43 -12.45 -39.80
N ALA A 8 -12.38 -11.62 -40.23
CA ALA A 8 -12.43 -10.21 -39.87
C ALA A 8 -12.67 -10.02 -38.35
N GLN A 9 -13.54 -10.82 -37.75
CA GLN A 9 -13.78 -10.80 -36.33
C GLN A 9 -12.55 -11.25 -35.52
N ILE A 10 -11.85 -12.29 -35.95
CA ILE A 10 -10.63 -12.76 -35.31
C ILE A 10 -9.52 -11.70 -35.41
N ALA A 11 -9.37 -11.07 -36.58
CA ALA A 11 -8.40 -9.99 -36.73
C ALA A 11 -8.72 -8.78 -35.87
N ASP A 12 -10.00 -8.43 -35.72
CA ASP A 12 -10.45 -7.35 -34.85
C ASP A 12 -10.21 -7.67 -33.37
N MET A 13 -10.52 -8.89 -32.94
CA MET A 13 -10.24 -9.35 -31.58
C MET A 13 -8.74 -9.37 -31.27
N GLN A 14 -7.92 -9.81 -32.23
CA GLN A 14 -6.47 -9.78 -32.08
C GLN A 14 -5.94 -8.36 -32.01
N ALA A 15 -6.46 -7.43 -32.82
CA ALA A 15 -6.10 -6.04 -32.76
C ALA A 15 -6.46 -5.40 -31.42
N GLN A 16 -7.61 -5.75 -30.87
CA GLN A 16 -8.02 -5.31 -29.51
C GLN A 16 -7.14 -5.91 -28.43
N LEU A 17 -6.79 -7.18 -28.54
CA LEU A 17 -5.89 -7.85 -27.59
C LEU A 17 -4.49 -7.24 -27.66
N ASP A 18 -3.97 -6.99 -28.87
CA ASP A 18 -2.68 -6.33 -29.07
C ASP A 18 -2.67 -4.90 -28.54
N ALA A 19 -3.77 -4.16 -28.74
CA ALA A 19 -3.93 -2.82 -28.17
C ALA A 19 -3.94 -2.85 -26.64
N CYS A 20 -4.57 -3.86 -26.06
CA CYS A 20 -4.54 -4.10 -24.61
C CYS A 20 -3.14 -4.45 -24.12
N ASN A 21 -2.42 -5.29 -24.87
CA ASN A 21 -1.05 -5.70 -24.53
C ASN A 21 -0.02 -4.62 -24.83
N ARG A 22 -0.34 -3.63 -25.67
CA ARG A 22 0.52 -2.50 -26.01
C ARG A 22 0.44 -1.32 -25.05
N ARG A 23 -0.20 -1.51 -23.89
CA ARG A 23 -0.17 -0.52 -22.80
C ARG A 23 0.82 -0.90 -21.69
N PRO A 24 2.02 -1.48 -22.01
CA PRO A 24 2.96 -1.92 -20.97
C PRO A 24 3.40 -0.79 -20.03
N PRO A 25 3.69 0.46 -20.51
CA PRO A 25 4.17 1.50 -19.58
C PRO A 25 3.15 1.90 -18.52
N VAL A 26 1.86 1.95 -18.89
CA VAL A 26 0.79 2.31 -17.95
C VAL A 26 0.50 1.15 -16.98
N VAL A 27 0.44 -0.08 -17.50
CA VAL A 27 0.23 -1.29 -16.69
C VAL A 27 1.40 -1.52 -15.75
N GLU A 28 2.64 -1.37 -16.20
CA GLU A 28 3.83 -1.50 -15.36
C GLU A 28 3.85 -0.44 -14.26
N LYS A 29 3.49 0.80 -14.56
CA LYS A 29 3.42 1.87 -13.57
C LYS A 29 2.34 1.59 -12.53
N VAL A 30 1.15 1.15 -12.93
CA VAL A 30 0.06 0.79 -12.00
C VAL A 30 0.47 -0.41 -11.16
N VAL A 31 1.09 -1.44 -11.73
CA VAL A 31 1.59 -2.61 -10.99
C VAL A 31 2.69 -2.21 -10.02
N LYS A 32 3.63 -1.34 -10.41
CA LYS A 32 4.65 -0.80 -9.50
C LYS A 32 4.03 -0.03 -8.34
N ASP A 33 3.08 0.86 -8.62
CA ASP A 33 2.40 1.63 -7.59
C ASP A 33 1.65 0.73 -6.61
N LEU A 34 0.97 -0.31 -7.11
CA LEU A 34 0.30 -1.31 -6.28
C LEU A 34 1.27 -2.15 -5.46
N ASN A 35 2.44 -2.48 -6.01
CA ASN A 35 3.46 -3.23 -5.31
C ASN A 35 4.20 -2.39 -4.26
N ASN A 36 4.24 -1.07 -4.44
CA ASN A 36 4.96 -0.15 -3.56
C ASN A 36 4.11 0.38 -2.41
N ILE A 37 2.82 0.08 -2.39
CA ILE A 37 1.92 0.53 -1.33
C ILE A 37 1.41 -0.69 -0.57
N ARG A 38 1.53 -0.65 0.76
CA ARG A 38 1.03 -1.68 1.67
C ARG A 38 0.18 -1.04 2.75
N TYR A 39 -0.84 -1.76 3.18
CA TYR A 39 -1.76 -1.32 4.22
C TYR A 39 -1.59 -2.20 5.45
N VAL A 40 -1.47 -1.59 6.61
CA VAL A 40 -1.44 -2.29 7.91
C VAL A 40 -2.64 -1.84 8.70
N PHE A 41 -3.59 -2.74 8.91
CA PHE A 41 -4.84 -2.43 9.61
C PHE A 41 -4.72 -2.67 11.11
N PHE A 42 -5.47 -1.90 11.88
CA PHE A 42 -5.45 -1.95 13.34
C PHE A 42 -6.83 -2.14 13.93
N ASN A 43 -6.89 -2.71 15.12
CA ASN A 43 -8.12 -2.79 15.90
C ASN A 43 -8.50 -1.42 16.46
N CYS A 44 -9.76 -1.27 16.85
CA CYS A 44 -10.30 -0.05 17.44
C CYS A 44 -9.46 0.35 18.67
N GLY A 45 -9.02 1.62 18.68
CA GLY A 45 -8.23 2.17 19.78
C GLY A 45 -6.84 1.59 19.98
N SER A 46 -6.37 0.76 19.06
CA SER A 46 -5.10 0.04 19.18
C SER A 46 -4.09 0.50 18.13
N ALA A 47 -2.83 0.54 18.54
CA ALA A 47 -1.67 0.69 17.64
C ALA A 47 -0.79 -0.57 17.67
N ASN A 48 -1.31 -1.68 18.18
CA ASN A 48 -0.58 -2.95 18.19
C ASN A 48 -0.70 -3.65 16.84
N ILE A 49 0.43 -4.05 16.29
CA ILE A 49 0.48 -4.77 15.02
C ILE A 49 0.11 -6.22 15.27
N GLN A 50 -0.98 -6.67 14.64
CA GLN A 50 -1.42 -8.05 14.76
C GLN A 50 -0.56 -8.98 13.91
N ALA A 51 -0.51 -10.25 14.30
CA ALA A 51 0.28 -11.26 13.59
C ALA A 51 -0.15 -11.41 12.13
N ASN A 52 -1.45 -11.27 11.83
CA ASN A 52 -1.96 -11.36 10.46
C ASN A 52 -1.59 -10.15 9.58
N GLN A 53 -1.07 -9.07 10.17
CA GLN A 53 -0.58 -7.89 9.43
C GLN A 53 0.95 -7.94 9.19
N GLN A 54 1.66 -8.85 9.83
CA GLN A 54 3.11 -8.97 9.67
C GLN A 54 3.57 -9.23 8.23
N PRO A 55 2.87 -10.05 7.42
CA PRO A 55 3.28 -10.25 6.02
C PRO A 55 3.37 -8.95 5.22
N ASN A 56 2.50 -7.98 5.46
CA ASN A 56 2.54 -6.68 4.77
C ASN A 56 3.82 -5.90 5.12
N ILE A 57 4.21 -5.94 6.38
CA ILE A 57 5.43 -5.25 6.84
C ILE A 57 6.67 -6.00 6.35
N ALA A 58 6.65 -7.32 6.35
CA ALA A 58 7.75 -8.14 5.85
C ALA A 58 8.03 -7.89 4.37
N MET A 59 6.97 -7.72 3.56
CA MET A 59 7.12 -7.40 2.14
C MET A 59 7.76 -6.03 1.91
N VAL A 60 7.41 -5.05 2.73
CA VAL A 60 8.06 -3.72 2.70
C VAL A 60 9.54 -3.85 3.05
N ALA A 61 9.85 -4.60 4.10
CA ALA A 61 11.23 -4.82 4.52
C ALA A 61 12.06 -5.50 3.43
N ASP A 62 11.51 -6.50 2.75
CA ASP A 62 12.16 -7.18 1.65
C ASP A 62 12.46 -6.23 0.49
N GLN A 63 11.50 -5.37 0.12
CA GLN A 63 11.71 -4.36 -0.92
C GLN A 63 12.82 -3.38 -0.55
N LEU A 64 12.87 -2.95 0.71
CA LEU A 64 13.92 -2.05 1.20
C LEU A 64 15.30 -2.71 1.24
N LYS A 65 15.36 -4.01 1.48
CA LYS A 65 16.60 -4.78 1.45
C LYS A 65 17.10 -5.04 0.03
N GLU A 66 16.19 -5.28 -0.90
CA GLU A 66 16.52 -5.48 -2.31
C GLU A 66 17.07 -4.21 -2.96
N ASN A 67 16.55 -3.05 -2.58
CA ASN A 67 16.99 -1.75 -3.10
C ASN A 67 17.52 -0.89 -1.95
N SER A 68 18.84 -0.78 -1.85
CA SER A 68 19.51 -0.03 -0.78
C SER A 68 19.24 1.48 -0.82
N GLN A 69 18.77 2.01 -1.94
CA GLN A 69 18.44 3.42 -2.12
C GLN A 69 16.97 3.73 -1.83
N ALA A 70 16.14 2.70 -1.69
CA ALA A 70 14.71 2.89 -1.42
C ALA A 70 14.47 3.36 0.01
N THR A 71 13.42 4.16 0.17
CA THR A 71 12.94 4.63 1.48
C THR A 71 11.48 4.26 1.64
N ALA A 72 10.99 4.27 2.88
CA ALA A 72 9.58 4.01 3.16
C ALA A 72 8.97 5.23 3.86
N THR A 73 7.77 5.60 3.43
CA THR A 73 6.95 6.61 4.10
C THR A 73 5.74 5.92 4.72
N VAL A 74 5.58 6.07 6.03
CA VAL A 74 4.46 5.48 6.78
C VAL A 74 3.52 6.60 7.22
N LYS A 75 2.27 6.53 6.78
CA LYS A 75 1.24 7.47 7.18
C LYS A 75 0.19 6.74 8.01
N GLY A 76 0.08 7.09 9.27
CA GLY A 76 -0.90 6.50 10.18
C GLY A 76 -2.21 7.27 10.20
N TYR A 77 -3.31 6.54 10.22
CA TYR A 77 -4.66 7.09 10.25
C TYR A 77 -5.47 6.45 11.38
N ALA A 78 -6.46 7.18 11.86
CA ALA A 78 -7.44 6.69 12.81
C ALA A 78 -8.83 6.83 12.20
N SER A 79 -9.76 5.96 12.63
CA SER A 79 -11.17 6.13 12.29
C SER A 79 -11.75 7.32 13.07
N LYS A 80 -12.88 7.85 12.61
CA LYS A 80 -13.49 9.07 13.18
C LYS A 80 -14.23 8.85 14.51
N ASP A 81 -14.04 7.71 15.14
CA ASP A 81 -14.64 7.41 16.45
C ASP A 81 -13.82 8.05 17.58
N GLY A 82 -14.50 8.73 18.49
CA GLY A 82 -13.87 9.36 19.65
C GLY A 82 -13.40 10.80 19.41
N SER A 83 -12.54 11.32 20.30
CA SER A 83 -12.08 12.69 20.23
C SER A 83 -11.00 12.89 19.17
N LEU A 84 -10.95 14.11 18.61
CA LEU A 84 -9.93 14.48 17.61
C LEU A 84 -8.51 14.36 18.17
N ALA A 85 -8.28 14.85 19.39
CA ALA A 85 -6.95 14.78 20.02
C ALA A 85 -6.49 13.35 20.26
N PHE A 86 -7.38 12.46 20.70
CA PHE A 86 -7.09 11.04 20.90
C PHE A 86 -6.73 10.37 19.58
N ASN A 87 -7.51 10.63 18.54
CA ASN A 87 -7.32 10.03 17.23
C ASN A 87 -6.04 10.53 16.54
N GLN A 88 -5.68 11.79 16.76
CA GLN A 88 -4.42 12.32 16.26
C GLN A 88 -3.21 11.60 16.85
N LYS A 89 -3.21 11.39 18.16
CA LYS A 89 -2.17 10.63 18.85
C LYS A 89 -2.15 9.16 18.44
N LEU A 90 -3.33 8.57 18.26
CA LEU A 90 -3.45 7.18 17.84
C LEU A 90 -2.90 6.98 16.42
N ALA A 91 -3.17 7.91 15.51
CA ALA A 91 -2.62 7.91 14.16
C ALA A 91 -1.08 7.96 14.18
N GLU A 92 -0.51 8.82 15.01
CA GLU A 92 0.94 8.92 15.19
C GLU A 92 1.52 7.60 15.74
N ARG A 93 0.88 7.00 16.74
CA ARG A 93 1.31 5.72 17.31
C ARG A 93 1.26 4.58 16.30
N ARG A 94 0.26 4.57 15.42
CA ARG A 94 0.13 3.57 14.36
C ARG A 94 1.25 3.69 13.35
N ALA A 95 1.60 4.90 12.93
CA ALA A 95 2.73 5.12 12.05
C ALA A 95 4.05 4.72 12.70
N GLU A 96 4.26 5.13 13.95
CA GLU A 96 5.47 4.78 14.71
C GLU A 96 5.59 3.28 14.98
N ALA A 97 4.47 2.58 15.21
CA ALA A 97 4.46 1.15 15.42
C ALA A 97 5.01 0.40 14.20
N VAL A 98 4.61 0.79 13.00
CA VAL A 98 5.10 0.19 11.75
C VAL A 98 6.58 0.50 11.56
N LYS A 99 7.00 1.75 11.77
CA LYS A 99 8.41 2.13 11.69
C LYS A 99 9.26 1.32 12.67
N LYS A 100 8.80 1.19 13.90
CA LYS A 100 9.49 0.44 14.95
C LYS A 100 9.66 -1.04 14.58
N GLU A 101 8.64 -1.66 14.00
CA GLU A 101 8.73 -3.04 13.51
C GLU A 101 9.77 -3.16 12.39
N LEU A 102 9.75 -2.27 11.41
CA LEU A 102 10.73 -2.28 10.32
C LEU A 102 12.16 -2.14 10.84
N VAL A 103 12.38 -1.26 11.81
CA VAL A 103 13.71 -1.01 12.37
C VAL A 103 14.18 -2.15 13.27
N LYS A 104 13.34 -2.56 14.22
CA LYS A 104 13.74 -3.53 15.26
C LYS A 104 13.65 -4.97 14.81
N ARG A 105 12.55 -5.34 14.16
CA ARG A 105 12.31 -6.73 13.77
C ARG A 105 13.00 -7.09 12.45
N TYR A 106 12.97 -6.18 11.48
CA TYR A 106 13.48 -6.43 10.14
C TYR A 106 14.85 -5.81 9.86
N GLY A 107 15.37 -5.03 10.80
CA GLY A 107 16.72 -4.48 10.69
C GLY A 107 16.89 -3.36 9.69
N ILE A 108 15.82 -2.65 9.34
CA ILE A 108 15.88 -1.51 8.42
C ILE A 108 16.41 -0.29 9.17
N ALA A 109 17.32 0.47 8.55
CA ALA A 109 17.86 1.67 9.15
C ALA A 109 16.76 2.73 9.38
N ALA A 110 16.74 3.33 10.56
CA ALA A 110 15.71 4.29 10.95
C ALA A 110 15.64 5.50 10.02
N ASN A 111 16.74 5.94 9.46
CA ASN A 111 16.78 7.08 8.53
C ASN A 111 16.19 6.77 7.15
N ARG A 112 15.86 5.51 6.89
CA ARG A 112 15.19 5.09 5.65
C ARG A 112 13.68 5.01 5.79
N VAL A 113 13.14 5.20 6.99
CA VAL A 113 11.71 5.11 7.28
C VAL A 113 11.25 6.41 7.90
N GLU A 114 10.28 7.06 7.26
CA GLU A 114 9.63 8.25 7.77
C GLU A 114 8.21 7.89 8.22
N ALA A 115 7.85 8.23 9.45
CA ALA A 115 6.54 7.96 10.02
C ALA A 115 5.82 9.26 10.38
N THR A 116 4.59 9.41 9.93
CA THR A 116 3.77 10.60 10.16
C THR A 116 2.34 10.19 10.53
N GLY A 117 1.81 10.77 11.60
CA GLY A 117 0.39 10.64 11.95
C GLY A 117 -0.44 11.65 11.15
N MET A 118 -1.42 11.18 10.41
CA MET A 118 -2.27 12.01 9.56
C MET A 118 -3.60 12.38 10.24
N GLY A 119 -3.88 11.79 11.41
CA GLY A 119 -5.12 12.03 12.13
C GLY A 119 -6.26 11.15 11.62
N ILE A 120 -7.47 11.72 11.54
CA ILE A 120 -8.64 10.99 11.08
C ILE A 120 -8.52 10.74 9.58
N GLY A 121 -8.58 9.47 9.18
CA GLY A 121 -8.52 9.05 7.80
C GLY A 121 -9.89 8.99 7.14
N ASP A 122 -9.92 9.30 5.86
CA ASP A 122 -11.11 9.23 5.01
C ASP A 122 -10.75 8.50 3.70
N LEU A 123 -9.90 7.49 3.81
CA LEU A 123 -9.42 6.72 2.66
C LEU A 123 -10.45 5.73 2.15
N PHE A 124 -11.28 5.21 3.04
CA PHE A 124 -12.27 4.19 2.74
C PHE A 124 -13.65 4.62 3.23
N ASP A 125 -14.69 4.16 2.54
CA ASP A 125 -16.08 4.38 2.94
C ASP A 125 -16.41 3.66 4.25
N GLU A 126 -15.84 2.47 4.43
CA GLU A 126 -15.97 1.71 5.67
C GLU A 126 -15.05 2.31 6.75
N ASN A 127 -15.64 2.86 7.80
CA ASN A 127 -14.90 3.55 8.86
C ASN A 127 -13.84 2.67 9.54
N SER A 128 -14.13 1.38 9.73
CA SER A 128 -13.19 0.45 10.36
C SER A 128 -11.91 0.26 9.55
N TRP A 129 -11.98 0.43 8.24
CA TRP A 129 -10.81 0.32 7.35
C TRP A 129 -9.90 1.55 7.41
N ASN A 130 -10.38 2.65 7.97
CA ASN A 130 -9.57 3.86 8.19
C ASN A 130 -8.64 3.74 9.39
N ARG A 131 -8.72 2.64 10.15
CA ARG A 131 -7.76 2.28 11.20
C ARG A 131 -6.54 1.62 10.56
N VAL A 132 -5.71 2.41 9.92
CA VAL A 132 -4.68 1.89 9.01
C VAL A 132 -3.41 2.74 9.04
N SER A 133 -2.27 2.09 8.83
CA SER A 133 -1.04 2.74 8.41
C SER A 133 -0.78 2.39 6.95
N VAL A 134 -0.58 3.41 6.13
CA VAL A 134 -0.27 3.25 4.70
C VAL A 134 1.23 3.38 4.54
N VAL A 135 1.86 2.33 4.04
CA VAL A 135 3.31 2.30 3.82
C VAL A 135 3.58 2.40 2.33
N THR A 136 4.29 3.44 1.94
CA THR A 136 4.70 3.67 0.55
C THR A 136 6.21 3.48 0.45
N VAL A 137 6.65 2.61 -0.45
CA VAL A 137 8.07 2.42 -0.74
C VAL A 137 8.46 3.34 -1.89
N ASN A 138 9.42 4.22 -1.63
CA ASN A 138 9.94 5.18 -2.60
C ASN A 138 11.25 4.66 -3.16
N GLU A 139 11.27 4.34 -4.42
CA GLU A 139 12.45 3.85 -5.12
C GLU A 139 13.17 4.95 -5.91
#